data_caf5210e313fd7e82afb2c6d7a8d6e7c
#
_entry.id   caf5210e313fd7e82afb2c6d7a8d6e7c
#
_cell.length_a   1.000
_cell.length_b   1.000
_cell.length_c   1.000
_cell.angle_alpha   90.00
_cell.angle_beta   90.00
_cell.angle_gamma   90.00
#
_symmetry.space_group_name_H-M   'P 1'
#
loop_
_entity.id
_entity.type
_entity.pdbx_description
1 polymer ?
#
loop_
_entity_poly.entity_id
_entity_poly.type
_entity_poly.pdbx_seq_one_letter_code
_entity_poly.pdbx_strand_id
1 'polypeptide(L)'
;RVFFTNSGGEANEGALKAARRYAYTKGSGRYEFIAMENSFHGRSFGAVSVTGHDSYREPFEPLVPGVKFAKFNDLDSVKSLVNEKTCAIILEPLQGEGGIHLATQEFMEGIRKLCDENDILMICDEVQCGMGRTGTMFAWQGYGVKPDILTMAKAIGNGIPVGAFAMTEEVAGYSLKPGDHGATYGGNPLACTAVKTVLSIFERKNIVGHVNEIAPYFTEKLEELKAEFDCVTERRGKGLMQGLVITKPIKEINDRAIEEGLLIIQAQGNVIRFVPPLIVEKEHIDQMVEKMRRILA
;
A
#
# COMPACT_ATOMS: atom_id res chain seq x y z
N ARG A 1 -15.62 1.14 -12.07
CA ARG A 1 -16.20 2.40 -11.54
C ARG A 1 -15.41 2.90 -10.36
N VAL A 2 -15.44 4.21 -10.11
CA VAL A 2 -14.66 4.86 -9.05
C VAL A 2 -15.60 5.60 -8.10
N PHE A 3 -15.30 5.52 -6.80
CA PHE A 3 -15.91 6.33 -5.76
C PHE A 3 -14.83 7.16 -5.07
N PHE A 4 -15.01 8.47 -4.98
CA PHE A 4 -14.07 9.37 -4.34
C PHE A 4 -14.36 9.53 -2.84
N THR A 5 -13.30 9.53 -2.06
CA THR A 5 -13.29 9.74 -0.59
C THR A 5 -12.27 10.84 -0.24
N ASN A 6 -11.98 11.03 1.06
CA ASN A 6 -11.05 12.07 1.49
C ASN A 6 -9.70 11.53 1.98
N SER A 7 -9.59 10.22 2.17
CA SER A 7 -8.38 9.59 2.71
C SER A 7 -8.28 8.12 2.28
N GLY A 8 -7.10 7.51 2.50
CA GLY A 8 -6.88 6.08 2.29
C GLY A 8 -7.72 5.20 3.22
N GLY A 9 -7.88 5.60 4.49
CA GLY A 9 -8.74 4.88 5.43
C GLY A 9 -10.19 4.84 4.95
N GLU A 10 -10.74 5.98 4.50
CA GLU A 10 -12.09 6.02 3.92
C GLU A 10 -12.20 5.21 2.61
N ALA A 11 -11.15 5.19 1.79
CA ALA A 11 -11.13 4.36 0.58
C ALA A 11 -11.20 2.86 0.93
N ASN A 12 -10.45 2.43 1.95
CA ASN A 12 -10.50 1.06 2.44
C ASN A 12 -11.85 0.73 3.09
N GLU A 13 -12.45 1.64 3.88
CA GLU A 13 -13.84 1.48 4.39
C GLU A 13 -14.83 1.22 3.25
N GLY A 14 -14.74 2.02 2.19
CA GLY A 14 -15.58 1.86 1.01
C GLY A 14 -15.36 0.52 0.31
N ALA A 15 -14.10 0.09 0.15
CA ALA A 15 -13.74 -1.19 -0.44
C ALA A 15 -14.28 -2.38 0.36
N LEU A 16 -14.14 -2.36 1.69
CA LEU A 16 -14.67 -3.40 2.58
C LEU A 16 -16.21 -3.48 2.51
N LYS A 17 -16.88 -2.31 2.54
CA LYS A 17 -18.34 -2.25 2.37
C LYS A 17 -18.76 -2.77 1.00
N ALA A 18 -18.03 -2.42 -0.05
CA ALA A 18 -18.30 -2.87 -1.40
C ALA A 18 -18.22 -4.40 -1.52
N ALA A 19 -17.19 -5.01 -0.92
CA ALA A 19 -17.02 -6.46 -0.91
C ALA A 19 -18.15 -7.19 -0.15
N ARG A 20 -18.51 -6.71 1.04
CA ARG A 20 -19.66 -7.28 1.80
C ARG A 20 -20.98 -7.10 1.05
N ARG A 21 -21.18 -5.94 0.43
CA ARG A 21 -22.39 -5.67 -0.35
C ARG A 21 -22.49 -6.56 -1.59
N TYR A 22 -21.37 -6.80 -2.27
CA TYR A 22 -21.28 -7.75 -3.38
C TYR A 22 -21.73 -9.15 -2.94
N ALA A 23 -21.14 -9.68 -1.88
CA ALA A 23 -21.49 -10.98 -1.32
C ALA A 23 -22.98 -11.07 -0.90
N TYR A 24 -23.50 -10.03 -0.26
CA TYR A 24 -24.92 -9.94 0.12
C TYR A 24 -25.82 -9.96 -1.12
N THR A 25 -25.51 -9.20 -2.15
CA THR A 25 -26.34 -9.12 -3.37
C THR A 25 -26.31 -10.43 -4.15
N LYS A 26 -25.18 -11.15 -4.14
CA LYS A 26 -25.07 -12.50 -4.72
C LYS A 26 -25.75 -13.58 -3.87
N GLY A 27 -26.28 -13.25 -2.70
CA GLY A 27 -26.96 -14.20 -1.81
C GLY A 27 -26.04 -15.23 -1.16
N SER A 28 -24.72 -14.98 -1.14
CA SER A 28 -23.73 -15.95 -0.63
C SER A 28 -23.66 -16.02 0.90
N GLY A 29 -24.15 -15.01 1.62
CA GLY A 29 -24.05 -14.90 3.08
C GLY A 29 -22.62 -14.66 3.60
N ARG A 30 -21.65 -14.44 2.73
CA ARG A 30 -20.25 -14.22 3.06
C ARG A 30 -20.01 -12.83 3.61
N TYR A 31 -19.10 -12.70 4.60
CA TYR A 31 -18.81 -11.42 5.26
C TYR A 31 -17.40 -11.35 5.87
N GLU A 32 -16.64 -12.47 5.88
CA GLU A 32 -15.31 -12.52 6.48
C GLU A 32 -14.26 -11.99 5.51
N PHE A 33 -13.25 -11.32 6.09
CA PHE A 33 -12.06 -10.84 5.38
C PHE A 33 -10.82 -11.61 5.81
N ILE A 34 -9.91 -11.83 4.88
CA ILE A 34 -8.54 -12.22 5.17
C ILE A 34 -7.66 -11.02 4.85
N ALA A 35 -6.92 -10.53 5.84
CA ALA A 35 -5.90 -9.49 5.71
C ALA A 35 -4.51 -10.09 5.99
N MET A 36 -3.46 -9.31 5.77
CA MET A 36 -2.10 -9.79 5.99
C MET A 36 -1.57 -9.29 7.33
N GLU A 37 -0.82 -10.14 8.04
CA GLU A 37 0.00 -9.72 9.18
C GLU A 37 0.92 -8.56 8.76
N ASN A 38 1.17 -7.63 9.66
CA ASN A 38 1.97 -6.42 9.45
C ASN A 38 1.44 -5.45 8.37
N SER A 39 0.21 -5.64 7.86
CA SER A 39 -0.42 -4.70 6.93
C SER A 39 -0.88 -3.43 7.62
N PHE A 40 -1.03 -2.36 6.83
CA PHE A 40 -1.60 -1.10 7.29
C PHE A 40 -2.66 -0.57 6.31
N HIS A 41 -3.92 -0.57 6.74
CA HIS A 41 -5.05 -0.16 5.89
C HIS A 41 -5.77 1.10 6.39
N GLY A 42 -5.41 1.65 7.55
CA GLY A 42 -5.97 2.88 8.10
C GLY A 42 -6.29 2.82 9.60
N ARG A 43 -6.91 3.89 10.10
CA ARG A 43 -7.19 4.11 11.53
C ARG A 43 -8.67 4.24 11.87
N SER A 44 -9.58 4.30 10.89
CA SER A 44 -11.02 4.21 11.13
C SER A 44 -11.42 2.78 11.53
N PHE A 45 -12.57 2.57 12.16
CA PHE A 45 -12.91 1.27 12.77
C PHE A 45 -12.88 0.09 11.80
N GLY A 46 -13.39 0.23 10.57
CA GLY A 46 -13.33 -0.83 9.58
C GLY A 46 -11.91 -1.03 9.04
N ALA A 47 -11.21 0.06 8.73
CA ALA A 47 -9.83 -0.01 8.22
C ALA A 47 -8.83 -0.53 9.28
N VAL A 48 -8.97 -0.13 10.56
CA VAL A 48 -8.14 -0.67 11.64
C VAL A 48 -8.44 -2.13 11.92
N SER A 49 -9.68 -2.57 11.71
CA SER A 49 -10.05 -3.98 11.87
C SER A 49 -9.31 -4.92 10.94
N VAL A 50 -8.92 -4.45 9.73
CA VAL A 50 -8.14 -5.22 8.74
C VAL A 50 -6.66 -4.86 8.74
N THR A 51 -6.21 -3.97 9.62
CA THR A 51 -4.79 -3.61 9.79
C THR A 51 -4.09 -4.68 10.63
N GLY A 52 -3.03 -5.29 10.09
CA GLY A 52 -2.33 -6.45 10.67
C GLY A 52 -1.34 -6.16 11.80
N HIS A 53 -1.54 -5.07 12.54
CA HIS A 53 -0.73 -4.68 13.69
C HIS A 53 -1.55 -4.71 14.97
N ASP A 54 -1.26 -5.62 15.89
CA ASP A 54 -2.00 -5.78 17.16
C ASP A 54 -2.02 -4.50 17.97
N SER A 55 -0.89 -3.81 18.12
CA SER A 55 -0.78 -2.55 18.84
C SER A 55 -1.70 -1.43 18.32
N TYR A 56 -2.16 -1.51 17.07
CA TYR A 56 -3.11 -0.56 16.49
C TYR A 56 -4.56 -0.98 16.71
N ARG A 57 -4.82 -2.27 16.98
CA ARG A 57 -6.17 -2.84 17.12
C ARG A 57 -6.61 -3.01 18.56
N GLU A 58 -5.75 -3.62 19.39
CA GLU A 58 -6.08 -3.99 20.78
C GLU A 58 -6.75 -2.89 21.60
N PRO A 59 -6.29 -1.61 21.55
CA PRO A 59 -6.91 -0.56 22.35
C PRO A 59 -8.35 -0.21 21.94
N PHE A 60 -8.81 -0.70 20.79
CA PHE A 60 -10.10 -0.32 20.19
C PHE A 60 -11.07 -1.52 20.05
N GLU A 61 -10.76 -2.64 20.66
CA GLU A 61 -11.66 -3.79 20.68
C GLU A 61 -12.95 -3.51 21.46
N PRO A 62 -14.12 -4.08 21.03
CA PRO A 62 -14.29 -5.00 19.91
C PRO A 62 -14.32 -4.31 18.55
N LEU A 63 -13.60 -4.86 17.61
CA LEU A 63 -13.52 -4.38 16.24
C LEU A 63 -14.61 -5.00 15.33
N VAL A 64 -14.61 -4.65 14.04
CA VAL A 64 -15.51 -5.24 13.06
C VAL A 64 -15.27 -6.75 12.98
N PRO A 65 -16.29 -7.59 13.24
CA PRO A 65 -16.13 -9.04 13.29
C PRO A 65 -15.84 -9.65 11.93
N GLY A 66 -15.21 -10.84 11.93
CA GLY A 66 -14.97 -11.66 10.75
C GLY A 66 -13.70 -11.29 10.00
N VAL A 67 -12.68 -10.80 10.69
CA VAL A 67 -11.35 -10.56 10.12
C VAL A 67 -10.37 -11.61 10.61
N LYS A 68 -9.59 -12.17 9.70
CA LYS A 68 -8.51 -13.13 9.95
C LYS A 68 -7.22 -12.63 9.34
N PHE A 69 -6.07 -12.98 9.94
CA PHE A 69 -4.75 -12.53 9.47
C PHE A 69 -3.92 -13.70 9.01
N ALA A 70 -3.40 -13.62 7.78
CA ALA A 70 -2.49 -14.56 7.18
C ALA A 70 -1.08 -14.00 7.13
N LYS A 71 -0.08 -14.87 7.13
CA LYS A 71 1.31 -14.46 6.91
C LYS A 71 1.48 -13.94 5.49
N PHE A 72 2.10 -12.78 5.36
CA PHE A 72 2.43 -12.21 4.04
C PHE A 72 3.47 -13.09 3.32
N ASN A 73 3.31 -13.28 2.00
CA ASN A 73 4.11 -14.18 1.17
C ASN A 73 4.04 -15.68 1.55
N ASP A 74 3.04 -16.07 2.32
CA ASP A 74 2.75 -17.47 2.67
C ASP A 74 1.34 -17.84 2.16
N LEU A 75 1.27 -18.40 0.96
CA LEU A 75 0.01 -18.76 0.32
C LEU A 75 -0.74 -19.87 1.09
N ASP A 76 -0.03 -20.77 1.74
CA ASP A 76 -0.65 -21.86 2.52
C ASP A 76 -1.28 -21.32 3.81
N SER A 77 -0.67 -20.29 4.42
CA SER A 77 -1.30 -19.54 5.51
C SER A 77 -2.63 -18.94 5.06
N VAL A 78 -2.68 -18.31 3.87
CA VAL A 78 -3.94 -17.75 3.35
C VAL A 78 -4.97 -18.85 3.06
N LYS A 79 -4.59 -19.92 2.37
CA LYS A 79 -5.49 -21.04 2.06
C LYS A 79 -6.12 -21.66 3.30
N SER A 80 -5.38 -21.78 4.40
CA SER A 80 -5.87 -22.33 5.65
C SER A 80 -6.98 -21.54 6.30
N LEU A 81 -7.12 -20.25 5.97
CA LEU A 81 -8.11 -19.33 6.52
C LEU A 81 -9.36 -19.16 5.65
N VAL A 82 -9.26 -19.51 4.35
CA VAL A 82 -10.42 -19.45 3.43
C VAL A 82 -11.48 -20.45 3.85
N ASN A 83 -12.72 -19.99 3.90
CA ASN A 83 -13.89 -20.82 4.22
C ASN A 83 -15.15 -20.27 3.53
N GLU A 84 -16.28 -20.91 3.77
CA GLU A 84 -17.59 -20.58 3.18
C GLU A 84 -18.10 -19.17 3.52
N LYS A 85 -17.51 -18.50 4.54
CA LYS A 85 -17.88 -17.13 4.95
C LYS A 85 -16.93 -16.07 4.39
N THR A 86 -15.82 -16.45 3.78
CA THR A 86 -14.84 -15.52 3.24
C THR A 86 -15.43 -14.76 2.05
N CYS A 87 -15.44 -13.41 2.12
CA CYS A 87 -15.94 -12.57 1.01
C CYS A 87 -14.82 -11.88 0.23
N ALA A 88 -13.68 -11.58 0.88
CA ALA A 88 -12.56 -10.95 0.20
C ALA A 88 -11.21 -11.18 0.93
N ILE A 89 -10.13 -11.06 0.16
CA ILE A 89 -8.76 -10.96 0.65
C ILE A 89 -8.28 -9.53 0.35
N ILE A 90 -7.74 -8.84 1.38
CA ILE A 90 -7.13 -7.50 1.24
C ILE A 90 -5.64 -7.57 1.51
N LEU A 91 -4.85 -6.96 0.62
CA LEU A 91 -3.38 -6.89 0.76
C LEU A 91 -2.80 -5.63 0.10
N GLU A 92 -1.62 -5.24 0.57
CA GLU A 92 -0.75 -4.29 -0.11
C GLU A 92 0.21 -5.08 -1.02
N PRO A 93 0.35 -4.78 -2.34
CA PRO A 93 1.39 -5.40 -3.18
C PRO A 93 2.82 -5.15 -2.70
N LEU A 94 3.02 -4.08 -1.93
CA LEU A 94 4.22 -3.79 -1.14
C LEU A 94 3.77 -3.19 0.19
N GLN A 95 4.00 -3.92 1.29
CA GLN A 95 3.70 -3.45 2.64
C GLN A 95 4.62 -2.30 3.03
N GLY A 96 4.07 -1.10 3.16
CA GLY A 96 4.86 0.08 3.44
C GLY A 96 5.21 0.24 4.91
N GLU A 97 4.21 0.27 5.78
CA GLU A 97 4.39 0.41 7.22
C GLU A 97 4.95 -0.87 7.86
N GLY A 98 4.64 -2.02 7.28
CA GLY A 98 5.05 -3.34 7.77
C GLY A 98 6.52 -3.71 7.55
N GLY A 99 7.37 -2.79 7.06
CA GLY A 99 8.82 -3.05 6.92
C GLY A 99 9.32 -3.18 5.48
N ILE A 100 8.63 -2.58 4.53
CA ILE A 100 9.00 -2.57 3.09
C ILE A 100 9.09 -3.98 2.51
N HIS A 101 8.09 -4.80 2.76
CA HIS A 101 7.99 -6.15 2.22
C HIS A 101 7.26 -6.17 0.88
N LEU A 102 7.96 -6.59 -0.17
CA LEU A 102 7.40 -6.77 -1.51
C LEU A 102 6.69 -8.14 -1.59
N ALA A 103 5.50 -8.17 -2.18
CA ALA A 103 4.86 -9.44 -2.52
C ALA A 103 5.69 -10.19 -3.58
N THR A 104 5.76 -11.51 -3.47
CA THR A 104 6.36 -12.33 -4.53
C THR A 104 5.38 -12.49 -5.70
N GLN A 105 5.90 -12.80 -6.89
CA GLN A 105 5.07 -13.07 -8.07
C GLN A 105 4.11 -14.24 -7.79
N GLU A 106 4.64 -15.31 -7.22
CA GLU A 106 3.90 -16.54 -6.90
C GLU A 106 2.78 -16.27 -5.87
N PHE A 107 3.04 -15.37 -4.91
CA PHE A 107 2.03 -15.02 -3.91
C PHE A 107 0.88 -14.24 -4.55
N MET A 108 1.17 -13.22 -5.37
CA MET A 108 0.14 -12.41 -6.03
C MET A 108 -0.71 -13.25 -7.00
N GLU A 109 -0.08 -14.09 -7.82
CA GLU A 109 -0.77 -15.01 -8.72
C GLU A 109 -1.58 -16.06 -7.96
N GLY A 110 -1.00 -16.59 -6.87
CA GLY A 110 -1.68 -17.55 -6.00
C GLY A 110 -2.91 -16.98 -5.33
N ILE A 111 -2.85 -15.73 -4.83
CA ILE A 111 -4.01 -15.03 -4.26
C ILE A 111 -5.09 -14.81 -5.33
N ARG A 112 -4.72 -14.36 -6.54
CA ARG A 112 -5.70 -14.16 -7.61
C ARG A 112 -6.42 -15.48 -7.94
N LYS A 113 -5.64 -16.54 -8.17
CA LYS A 113 -6.17 -17.87 -8.45
C LYS A 113 -7.10 -18.37 -7.33
N LEU A 114 -6.67 -18.21 -6.07
CA LEU A 114 -7.47 -18.60 -4.91
C LEU A 114 -8.79 -17.84 -4.85
N CYS A 115 -8.78 -16.54 -5.17
CA CYS A 115 -9.98 -15.72 -5.23
C CYS A 115 -10.93 -16.19 -6.34
N ASP A 116 -10.40 -16.47 -7.54
CA ASP A 116 -11.19 -16.92 -8.69
C ASP A 116 -11.84 -18.30 -8.43
N GLU A 117 -11.07 -19.24 -7.86
CA GLU A 117 -11.54 -20.60 -7.57
C GLU A 117 -12.63 -20.65 -6.47
N ASN A 118 -12.65 -19.66 -5.58
CA ASN A 118 -13.59 -19.62 -4.44
C ASN A 118 -14.68 -18.55 -4.58
N ASP A 119 -14.75 -17.83 -5.70
CA ASP A 119 -15.70 -16.72 -5.91
C ASP A 119 -15.64 -15.69 -4.76
N ILE A 120 -14.43 -15.25 -4.41
CA ILE A 120 -14.15 -14.21 -3.41
C ILE A 120 -13.36 -13.07 -4.06
N LEU A 121 -13.46 -11.86 -3.51
CA LEU A 121 -12.85 -10.69 -4.11
C LEU A 121 -11.39 -10.47 -3.67
N MET A 122 -10.56 -10.02 -4.60
CA MET A 122 -9.21 -9.54 -4.32
C MET A 122 -9.22 -8.01 -4.22
N ILE A 123 -8.81 -7.48 -3.07
CA ILE A 123 -8.67 -6.04 -2.83
C ILE A 123 -7.17 -5.71 -2.74
N CYS A 124 -6.67 -4.88 -3.66
CA CYS A 124 -5.33 -4.32 -3.55
C CYS A 124 -5.37 -2.92 -2.93
N ASP A 125 -4.75 -2.77 -1.77
CA ASP A 125 -4.49 -1.46 -1.18
C ASP A 125 -3.22 -0.87 -1.81
N GLU A 126 -3.40 0.10 -2.67
CA GLU A 126 -2.31 0.83 -3.32
C GLU A 126 -2.21 2.29 -2.88
N VAL A 127 -2.69 2.57 -1.69
CA VAL A 127 -2.62 3.90 -1.07
C VAL A 127 -1.17 4.38 -0.94
N GLN A 128 -0.23 3.48 -0.70
CA GLN A 128 1.19 3.85 -0.58
C GLN A 128 2.04 3.39 -1.77
N CYS A 129 1.88 2.16 -2.25
CA CYS A 129 2.71 1.58 -3.30
C CYS A 129 2.25 1.91 -4.72
N GLY A 130 1.07 2.50 -4.88
CA GLY A 130 0.55 2.92 -6.19
C GLY A 130 1.14 4.23 -6.72
N MET A 131 0.51 4.77 -7.73
CA MET A 131 0.86 6.05 -8.37
C MET A 131 2.34 6.11 -8.77
N GLY A 132 2.79 5.14 -9.56
CA GLY A 132 4.14 5.15 -10.16
C GLY A 132 5.26 4.69 -9.23
N ARG A 133 5.02 4.58 -7.92
CA ARG A 133 6.04 4.37 -6.88
C ARG A 133 6.92 3.14 -7.12
N THR A 134 6.34 2.06 -7.63
CA THR A 134 7.02 0.77 -7.88
C THR A 134 7.46 0.55 -9.33
N GLY A 135 7.32 1.57 -10.20
CA GLY A 135 7.71 1.51 -11.62
C GLY A 135 6.56 1.15 -12.58
N THR A 136 5.34 0.99 -12.07
CA THR A 136 4.10 0.92 -12.84
C THR A 136 3.08 1.90 -12.25
N MET A 137 2.05 2.31 -13.01
CA MET A 137 1.06 3.25 -12.47
C MET A 137 0.44 2.75 -11.18
N PHE A 138 0.09 1.46 -11.15
CA PHE A 138 -0.30 0.73 -9.94
C PHE A 138 0.55 -0.54 -9.84
N ALA A 139 0.94 -0.91 -8.62
CA ALA A 139 1.88 -2.00 -8.36
C ALA A 139 1.38 -3.35 -8.87
N TRP A 140 0.05 -3.63 -8.81
CA TRP A 140 -0.54 -4.85 -9.33
C TRP A 140 -0.23 -5.10 -10.82
N GLN A 141 -0.04 -4.03 -11.61
CA GLN A 141 0.28 -4.14 -13.04
C GLN A 141 1.64 -4.80 -13.28
N GLY A 142 2.59 -4.58 -12.35
CA GLY A 142 3.90 -5.21 -12.40
C GLY A 142 3.88 -6.72 -12.19
N TYR A 143 2.79 -7.25 -11.64
CA TYR A 143 2.56 -8.70 -11.46
C TYR A 143 1.65 -9.28 -12.56
N GLY A 144 1.02 -8.45 -13.39
CA GLY A 144 0.01 -8.92 -14.34
C GLY A 144 -1.28 -9.44 -13.67
N VAL A 145 -1.49 -9.14 -12.40
CA VAL A 145 -2.58 -9.67 -11.56
C VAL A 145 -3.59 -8.57 -11.29
N LYS A 146 -4.74 -8.61 -11.95
CA LYS A 146 -5.78 -7.58 -11.83
C LYS A 146 -6.65 -7.81 -10.57
N PRO A 147 -6.71 -6.87 -9.62
CA PRO A 147 -7.64 -6.95 -8.49
C PRO A 147 -9.08 -6.64 -8.89
N ASP A 148 -10.03 -7.05 -8.07
CA ASP A 148 -11.45 -6.73 -8.21
C ASP A 148 -11.76 -5.34 -7.68
N ILE A 149 -11.08 -4.94 -6.60
CA ILE A 149 -11.15 -3.62 -5.99
C ILE A 149 -9.73 -3.10 -5.75
N LEU A 150 -9.53 -1.82 -6.07
CA LEU A 150 -8.28 -1.09 -5.88
C LEU A 150 -8.55 0.12 -5.01
N THR A 151 -7.75 0.36 -3.97
CA THR A 151 -7.82 1.59 -3.17
C THR A 151 -6.61 2.48 -3.42
N MET A 152 -6.81 3.79 -3.38
CA MET A 152 -5.78 4.79 -3.68
C MET A 152 -6.00 6.07 -2.87
N ALA A 153 -4.92 6.75 -2.51
CA ALA A 153 -4.91 8.07 -1.86
C ALA A 153 -3.51 8.70 -1.98
N LYS A 154 -3.09 9.47 -0.99
CA LYS A 154 -1.74 10.08 -0.90
C LYS A 154 -1.33 10.75 -2.20
N ALA A 155 -0.48 10.09 -3.00
CA ALA A 155 0.08 10.63 -4.22
C ALA A 155 -0.97 11.02 -5.28
N ILE A 156 -2.17 10.42 -5.28
CA ILE A 156 -3.24 10.78 -6.22
C ILE A 156 -3.69 12.24 -6.06
N GLY A 157 -3.62 12.76 -4.82
CA GLY A 157 -3.95 14.17 -4.50
C GLY A 157 -2.75 15.08 -4.41
N ASN A 158 -1.53 14.52 -4.31
CA ASN A 158 -0.26 15.24 -4.18
C ASN A 158 -0.30 16.40 -3.14
N GLY A 159 -0.82 16.09 -1.93
CA GLY A 159 -0.98 17.03 -0.83
C GLY A 159 -2.42 17.50 -0.57
N ILE A 160 -3.32 17.37 -1.55
CA ILE A 160 -4.75 17.62 -1.33
C ILE A 160 -5.38 16.36 -0.73
N PRO A 161 -6.18 16.49 0.36
CA PRO A 161 -6.88 15.35 0.95
C PRO A 161 -7.88 14.74 -0.04
N VAL A 162 -7.57 13.55 -0.52
CA VAL A 162 -8.41 12.76 -1.40
C VAL A 162 -8.01 11.29 -1.33
N GLY A 163 -8.99 10.44 -1.43
CA GLY A 163 -8.85 9.01 -1.64
C GLY A 163 -9.87 8.55 -2.67
N ALA A 164 -9.75 7.33 -3.12
CA ALA A 164 -10.73 6.70 -3.97
C ALA A 164 -10.61 5.18 -3.88
N PHE A 165 -11.70 4.49 -4.17
CA PHE A 165 -11.65 3.08 -4.52
C PHE A 165 -12.27 2.85 -5.89
N ALA A 166 -11.64 1.97 -6.65
CA ALA A 166 -12.09 1.57 -7.97
C ALA A 166 -12.50 0.10 -7.96
N MET A 167 -13.55 -0.22 -8.68
CA MET A 167 -14.10 -1.58 -8.80
C MET A 167 -14.20 -1.96 -10.28
N THR A 168 -14.08 -3.26 -10.56
CA THR A 168 -14.45 -3.80 -11.87
C THR A 168 -15.93 -3.53 -12.15
N GLU A 169 -16.35 -3.58 -13.41
CA GLU A 169 -17.77 -3.41 -13.77
C GLU A 169 -18.65 -4.50 -13.16
N GLU A 170 -18.14 -5.72 -13.05
CA GLU A 170 -18.85 -6.82 -12.41
C GLU A 170 -19.11 -6.49 -10.93
N VAL A 171 -18.05 -6.19 -10.16
CA VAL A 171 -18.21 -5.85 -8.73
C VAL A 171 -19.14 -4.65 -8.57
N ALA A 172 -18.97 -3.60 -9.35
CA ALA A 172 -19.80 -2.41 -9.28
C ALA A 172 -21.27 -2.68 -9.62
N GLY A 173 -21.56 -3.67 -10.47
CA GLY A 173 -22.92 -4.08 -10.83
C GLY A 173 -23.68 -4.76 -9.69
N TYR A 174 -22.99 -5.46 -8.81
CA TYR A 174 -23.58 -6.20 -7.69
C TYR A 174 -23.27 -5.62 -6.31
N SER A 175 -22.47 -4.54 -6.25
CA SER A 175 -22.02 -3.93 -5.01
C SER A 175 -22.87 -2.72 -4.59
N LEU A 176 -22.24 -1.63 -4.20
CA LEU A 176 -22.86 -0.42 -3.64
C LEU A 176 -23.88 0.21 -4.60
N LYS A 177 -25.04 0.57 -4.06
CA LYS A 177 -26.10 1.31 -4.75
C LYS A 177 -26.23 2.72 -4.15
N PRO A 178 -26.90 3.65 -4.83
CA PRO A 178 -27.21 4.96 -4.25
C PRO A 178 -27.87 4.81 -2.87
N GLY A 179 -27.27 5.50 -1.85
CA GLY A 179 -27.70 5.42 -0.45
C GLY A 179 -26.90 4.43 0.42
N ASP A 180 -26.18 3.47 -0.14
CA ASP A 180 -25.40 2.49 0.64
C ASP A 180 -24.12 3.09 1.24
N HIS A 181 -23.51 4.07 0.56
CA HIS A 181 -22.25 4.68 0.96
C HIS A 181 -22.22 6.16 0.57
N GLY A 182 -21.51 6.97 1.35
CA GLY A 182 -21.40 8.41 1.11
C GLY A 182 -20.17 9.00 1.78
N ALA A 183 -19.67 10.09 1.24
CA ALA A 183 -18.64 10.95 1.80
C ALA A 183 -19.01 12.39 1.49
N THR A 184 -19.27 13.23 2.52
CA THR A 184 -19.77 14.61 2.33
C THR A 184 -18.85 15.43 1.40
N TYR A 185 -17.55 15.30 1.56
CA TYR A 185 -16.57 16.04 0.77
C TYR A 185 -15.87 15.20 -0.31
N GLY A 186 -16.19 13.90 -0.39
CA GLY A 186 -15.62 13.02 -1.42
C GLY A 186 -16.00 13.49 -2.83
N GLY A 187 -15.01 13.61 -3.71
CA GLY A 187 -15.24 14.08 -5.08
C GLY A 187 -15.54 15.58 -5.22
N ASN A 188 -15.18 16.40 -4.22
CA ASN A 188 -15.34 17.85 -4.36
C ASN A 188 -14.50 18.42 -5.53
N PRO A 189 -14.90 19.57 -6.10
CA PRO A 189 -14.24 20.12 -7.31
C PRO A 189 -12.74 20.37 -7.14
N LEU A 190 -12.28 20.80 -5.96
CA LEU A 190 -10.87 21.05 -5.70
C LEU A 190 -10.07 19.74 -5.74
N ALA A 191 -10.53 18.73 -5.01
CA ALA A 191 -9.89 17.42 -4.99
C ALA A 191 -9.87 16.76 -6.38
N CYS A 192 -10.99 16.78 -7.10
CA CYS A 192 -11.07 16.25 -8.48
C CYS A 192 -10.14 16.98 -9.44
N THR A 193 -10.01 18.31 -9.30
CA THR A 193 -9.08 19.12 -10.11
C THR A 193 -7.63 18.74 -9.78
N ALA A 194 -7.30 18.56 -8.51
CA ALA A 194 -5.97 18.09 -8.10
C ALA A 194 -5.64 16.72 -8.71
N VAL A 195 -6.54 15.74 -8.57
CA VAL A 195 -6.38 14.41 -9.17
C VAL A 195 -6.17 14.48 -10.67
N LYS A 196 -7.03 15.21 -11.39
CA LYS A 196 -6.91 15.41 -12.84
C LYS A 196 -5.56 16.02 -13.21
N THR A 197 -5.11 17.02 -12.45
CA THR A 197 -3.81 17.68 -12.68
C THR A 197 -2.65 16.73 -12.47
N VAL A 198 -2.68 15.95 -11.37
CA VAL A 198 -1.65 14.94 -11.07
C VAL A 198 -1.56 13.92 -12.20
N LEU A 199 -2.70 13.33 -12.61
CA LEU A 199 -2.72 12.35 -13.70
C LEU A 199 -2.19 12.94 -15.01
N SER A 200 -2.57 14.19 -15.34
CA SER A 200 -2.05 14.90 -16.51
C SER A 200 -0.53 15.15 -16.44
N ILE A 201 0.02 15.41 -15.25
CA ILE A 201 1.46 15.56 -15.05
C ILE A 201 2.17 14.22 -15.25
N PHE A 202 1.61 13.15 -14.70
CA PHE A 202 2.14 11.78 -14.88
C PHE A 202 2.27 11.42 -16.36
N GLU A 203 1.25 11.70 -17.14
CA GLU A 203 1.25 11.44 -18.58
C GLU A 203 2.23 12.34 -19.33
N ARG A 204 2.10 13.68 -19.18
CA ARG A 204 2.93 14.65 -19.92
C ARG A 204 4.42 14.56 -19.61
N LYS A 205 4.80 14.24 -18.37
CA LYS A 205 6.18 14.14 -17.92
C LYS A 205 6.70 12.71 -17.90
N ASN A 206 5.91 11.74 -18.33
CA ASN A 206 6.26 10.33 -18.28
C ASN A 206 6.87 9.92 -16.92
N ILE A 207 6.16 10.27 -15.81
CA ILE A 207 6.70 10.05 -14.45
C ILE A 207 7.04 8.58 -14.20
N VAL A 208 6.23 7.65 -14.68
CA VAL A 208 6.50 6.20 -14.53
C VAL A 208 7.79 5.80 -15.27
N GLY A 209 8.02 6.35 -16.48
CA GLY A 209 9.27 6.15 -17.22
C GLY A 209 10.47 6.67 -16.44
N HIS A 210 10.39 7.90 -15.90
CA HIS A 210 11.42 8.48 -15.06
C HIS A 210 11.73 7.61 -13.83
N VAL A 211 10.70 7.11 -13.13
CA VAL A 211 10.91 6.19 -12.00
C VAL A 211 11.68 4.94 -12.43
N ASN A 212 11.36 4.36 -13.58
CA ASN A 212 12.06 3.18 -14.10
C ASN A 212 13.52 3.46 -14.50
N GLU A 213 13.84 4.69 -14.92
CA GLU A 213 15.19 5.11 -15.23
C GLU A 213 16.03 5.34 -13.97
N ILE A 214 15.45 5.97 -12.93
CA ILE A 214 16.19 6.38 -11.74
C ILE A 214 16.27 5.28 -10.67
N ALA A 215 15.28 4.39 -10.59
CA ALA A 215 15.20 3.36 -9.54
C ALA A 215 16.38 2.38 -9.52
N PRO A 216 16.95 1.93 -10.65
CA PRO A 216 18.15 1.10 -10.63
C PRO A 216 19.32 1.81 -9.96
N TYR A 217 19.55 3.10 -10.28
CA TYR A 217 20.59 3.91 -9.66
C TYR A 217 20.35 4.05 -8.14
N PHE A 218 19.12 4.34 -7.73
CA PHE A 218 18.76 4.41 -6.32
C PHE A 218 19.02 3.07 -5.60
N THR A 219 18.67 1.96 -6.23
CA THR A 219 18.94 0.61 -5.70
C THR A 219 20.44 0.37 -5.52
N GLU A 220 21.24 0.67 -6.53
CA GLU A 220 22.70 0.55 -6.49
C GLU A 220 23.29 1.32 -5.30
N LYS A 221 22.88 2.57 -5.14
CA LYS A 221 23.36 3.44 -4.04
C LYS A 221 22.98 2.94 -2.64
N LEU A 222 21.81 2.32 -2.50
CA LEU A 222 21.44 1.69 -1.23
C LEU A 222 22.18 0.36 -0.98
N GLU A 223 22.53 -0.40 -2.02
CA GLU A 223 23.40 -1.58 -1.90
C GLU A 223 24.85 -1.19 -1.55
N GLU A 224 25.37 -0.05 -2.06
CA GLU A 224 26.66 0.51 -1.63
C GLU A 224 26.65 0.75 -0.11
N LEU A 225 25.63 1.45 0.43
CA LEU A 225 25.51 1.69 1.88
C LEU A 225 25.44 0.38 2.68
N LYS A 226 24.74 -0.63 2.17
CA LYS A 226 24.70 -1.95 2.79
C LYS A 226 26.06 -2.63 2.81
N ALA A 227 26.85 -2.48 1.76
CA ALA A 227 28.19 -3.05 1.68
C ALA A 227 29.23 -2.30 2.54
N GLU A 228 29.02 -0.99 2.75
CA GLU A 228 29.93 -0.13 3.52
C GLU A 228 29.73 -0.23 5.04
N PHE A 229 28.50 -0.56 5.50
CA PHE A 229 28.14 -0.49 6.92
C PHE A 229 27.56 -1.82 7.45
N ASP A 230 28.27 -2.50 8.33
CA ASP A 230 27.84 -3.75 8.97
C ASP A 230 26.49 -3.63 9.71
N CYS A 231 26.12 -2.42 10.13
CA CYS A 231 24.83 -2.18 10.75
C CYS A 231 23.67 -2.20 9.77
N VAL A 232 23.89 -2.24 8.46
CA VAL A 232 22.86 -2.38 7.41
C VAL A 232 22.83 -3.82 6.94
N THR A 233 21.82 -4.57 7.37
CA THR A 233 21.77 -6.03 7.14
C THR A 233 21.05 -6.42 5.86
N GLU A 234 20.07 -5.62 5.43
CA GLU A 234 19.24 -5.94 4.27
C GLU A 234 18.76 -4.67 3.58
N ARG A 235 18.65 -4.70 2.25
CA ARG A 235 17.90 -3.74 1.45
C ARG A 235 16.59 -4.39 0.96
N ARG A 236 15.48 -3.66 1.06
CA ARG A 236 14.16 -4.10 0.64
C ARG A 236 13.49 -3.10 -0.30
N GLY A 237 12.45 -3.56 -0.99
CA GLY A 237 11.56 -2.70 -1.77
C GLY A 237 11.80 -2.71 -3.27
N LYS A 238 11.08 -1.84 -3.96
CA LYS A 238 11.05 -1.74 -5.44
C LYS A 238 10.78 -0.30 -5.87
N GLY A 239 11.36 0.09 -7.01
CA GLY A 239 11.18 1.44 -7.54
C GLY A 239 11.74 2.51 -6.60
N LEU A 240 10.94 3.52 -6.31
CA LEU A 240 11.24 4.57 -5.34
C LEU A 240 10.54 4.36 -3.98
N MET A 241 10.29 3.14 -3.61
CA MET A 241 9.83 2.72 -2.29
C MET A 241 10.75 1.62 -1.78
N GLN A 242 11.80 2.03 -1.07
CA GLN A 242 12.87 1.14 -0.62
C GLN A 242 13.17 1.36 0.86
N GLY A 243 13.85 0.40 1.47
CA GLY A 243 14.24 0.44 2.87
C GLY A 243 15.56 -0.25 3.14
N LEU A 244 16.22 0.18 4.22
CA LEU A 244 17.40 -0.46 4.79
C LEU A 244 17.05 -0.99 6.18
N VAL A 245 17.26 -2.27 6.41
CA VAL A 245 17.16 -2.89 7.73
C VAL A 245 18.46 -2.63 8.48
N ILE A 246 18.35 -2.08 9.68
CA ILE A 246 19.50 -1.68 10.48
C ILE A 246 19.50 -2.36 11.84
N THR A 247 20.68 -2.54 12.43
CA THR A 247 20.87 -3.09 13.78
C THR A 247 21.01 -2.00 14.85
N LYS A 248 21.38 -0.77 14.45
CA LYS A 248 21.42 0.39 15.35
C LYS A 248 20.01 0.83 15.77
N PRO A 249 19.82 1.45 16.93
CA PRO A 249 18.52 1.97 17.33
C PRO A 249 17.99 3.02 16.33
N ILE A 250 16.81 2.78 15.79
CA ILE A 250 16.24 3.62 14.74
C ILE A 250 16.04 5.08 15.18
N LYS A 251 15.79 5.30 16.49
CA LYS A 251 15.64 6.64 17.05
C LYS A 251 16.92 7.45 16.90
N GLU A 252 18.09 6.88 17.19
CA GLU A 252 19.38 7.55 17.06
C GLU A 252 19.65 7.92 15.59
N ILE A 253 19.33 7.03 14.67
CA ILE A 253 19.47 7.27 13.22
C ILE A 253 18.54 8.42 12.78
N ASN A 254 17.30 8.46 13.26
CA ASN A 254 16.37 9.53 12.93
C ASN A 254 16.83 10.88 13.49
N ASP A 255 17.30 10.92 14.75
CA ASP A 255 17.79 12.15 15.38
C ASP A 255 19.00 12.71 14.60
N ARG A 256 19.98 11.86 14.27
CA ARG A 256 21.13 12.23 13.43
C ARG A 256 20.74 12.67 12.02
N ALA A 257 19.73 12.01 11.42
CA ALA A 257 19.26 12.39 10.09
C ALA A 257 18.67 13.80 10.08
N ILE A 258 17.92 14.17 11.13
CA ILE A 258 17.39 15.54 11.28
C ILE A 258 18.53 16.56 11.41
N GLU A 259 19.55 16.27 12.20
CA GLU A 259 20.75 17.13 12.35
C GLU A 259 21.49 17.32 11.03
N GLU A 260 21.59 16.27 10.21
CA GLU A 260 22.16 16.30 8.87
C GLU A 260 21.21 16.94 7.81
N GLY A 261 20.01 17.36 8.19
CA GLY A 261 19.01 17.92 7.28
C GLY A 261 18.49 16.89 6.27
N LEU A 262 18.32 15.63 6.70
CA LEU A 262 17.72 14.54 5.94
C LEU A 262 16.47 14.03 6.66
N LEU A 263 15.33 14.09 5.98
CA LEU A 263 14.09 13.51 6.49
C LEU A 263 13.97 12.05 6.02
N ILE A 264 14.02 11.14 6.97
CA ILE A 264 13.76 9.71 6.76
C ILE A 264 12.59 9.26 7.61
N ILE A 265 11.96 8.15 7.26
CA ILE A 265 10.80 7.62 7.96
C ILE A 265 11.07 6.18 8.38
N GLN A 266 10.73 5.85 9.60
CA GLN A 266 10.78 4.48 10.10
C GLN A 266 9.63 3.64 9.54
N ALA A 267 9.91 2.36 9.25
CA ALA A 267 8.92 1.30 9.11
C ALA A 267 9.16 0.22 10.18
N GLN A 268 8.23 -0.73 10.32
CA GLN A 268 8.35 -1.81 11.29
C GLN A 268 9.62 -2.65 11.05
N GLY A 269 10.14 -3.29 12.10
CA GLY A 269 11.32 -4.17 12.02
C GLY A 269 12.63 -3.42 11.90
N ASN A 270 12.73 -2.22 12.47
CA ASN A 270 13.93 -1.39 12.49
C ASN A 270 14.42 -1.03 11.07
N VAL A 271 13.48 -0.63 10.22
CA VAL A 271 13.71 -0.30 8.81
C VAL A 271 13.69 1.21 8.60
N ILE A 272 14.75 1.75 8.01
CA ILE A 272 14.75 3.11 7.42
C ILE A 272 14.02 3.02 6.09
N ARG A 273 12.92 3.77 5.95
CA ARG A 273 12.13 3.81 4.72
C ARG A 273 12.45 5.05 3.91
N PHE A 274 12.72 4.85 2.63
CA PHE A 274 12.97 5.90 1.65
C PHE A 274 11.81 5.96 0.65
N VAL A 275 11.12 7.09 0.61
CA VAL A 275 10.01 7.39 -0.31
C VAL A 275 10.19 8.79 -0.92
N PRO A 276 11.28 9.03 -1.67
CA PRO A 276 11.55 10.33 -2.24
C PRO A 276 10.44 10.79 -3.20
N PRO A 277 10.35 12.07 -3.54
CA PRO A 277 9.51 12.52 -4.65
C PRO A 277 9.80 11.74 -5.93
N LEU A 278 8.75 11.43 -6.72
CA LEU A 278 8.93 10.64 -7.95
C LEU A 278 9.74 11.36 -9.05
N ILE A 279 10.03 12.62 -8.86
CA ILE A 279 10.87 13.46 -9.72
C ILE A 279 12.30 13.63 -9.17
N VAL A 280 12.72 12.75 -8.25
CA VAL A 280 14.09 12.76 -7.71
C VAL A 280 15.09 12.50 -8.84
N GLU A 281 16.21 13.24 -8.81
CA GLU A 281 17.32 13.10 -9.76
C GLU A 281 18.52 12.42 -9.08
N LYS A 282 19.51 11.97 -9.84
CA LYS A 282 20.72 11.31 -9.33
C LYS A 282 21.46 12.15 -8.30
N GLU A 283 21.58 13.45 -8.54
CA GLU A 283 22.22 14.40 -7.63
C GLU A 283 21.58 14.39 -6.23
N HIS A 284 20.24 14.32 -6.15
CA HIS A 284 19.53 14.26 -4.87
C HIS A 284 19.79 12.93 -4.16
N ILE A 285 19.90 11.84 -4.92
CA ILE A 285 20.24 10.51 -4.38
C ILE A 285 21.67 10.52 -3.83
N ASP A 286 22.64 11.11 -4.55
CA ASP A 286 24.01 11.23 -4.10
C ASP A 286 24.12 12.05 -2.81
N GLN A 287 23.43 13.19 -2.73
CA GLN A 287 23.35 13.99 -1.50
C GLN A 287 22.75 13.19 -0.32
N MET A 288 21.71 12.40 -0.57
CA MET A 288 21.13 11.52 0.45
C MET A 288 22.15 10.48 0.91
N VAL A 289 22.87 9.84 -0.01
CA VAL A 289 23.87 8.80 0.31
C VAL A 289 25.03 9.38 1.13
N GLU A 290 25.55 10.56 0.76
CA GLU A 290 26.58 11.24 1.54
C GLU A 290 26.15 11.52 2.99
N LYS A 291 24.91 12.00 3.16
CA LYS A 291 24.34 12.21 4.49
C LYS A 291 24.18 10.88 5.24
N MET A 292 23.66 9.85 4.57
CA MET A 292 23.51 8.52 5.17
C MET A 292 24.85 7.93 5.64
N ARG A 293 25.94 8.12 4.89
CA ARG A 293 27.29 7.72 5.31
C ARG A 293 27.68 8.36 6.65
N ARG A 294 27.44 9.67 6.83
CA ARG A 294 27.70 10.36 8.10
C ARG A 294 26.78 9.89 9.23
N ILE A 295 25.53 9.60 8.92
CA ILE A 295 24.53 9.13 9.88
C ILE A 295 24.83 7.71 10.36
N LEU A 296 25.27 6.81 9.48
CA LEU A 296 25.54 5.41 9.77
C LEU A 296 26.90 5.17 10.40
N ALA A 297 27.88 6.04 10.15
CA ALA A 297 29.17 6.00 10.82
C ALA A 297 29.02 6.24 12.34
#